data_d451c59b25ce5a212dbb2ccdb8f92946
#
_entry.id   d451c59b25ce5a212dbb2ccdb8f92946
#
_cell.length_a   1.000
_cell.length_b   1.000
_cell.length_c   1.000
_cell.angle_alpha   90.00
_cell.angle_beta   90.00
_cell.angle_gamma   90.00
#
_symmetry.space_group_name_H-M   'P 1'
#
loop_
_entity.id
_entity.type
_entity.pdbx_description
1 polymer ?
#
loop_
_entity_poly.entity_id
_entity_poly.type
_entity_poly.pdbx_seq_one_letter_code
_entity_poly.pdbx_strand_id
1 'polypeptide(L)'
;MLAPSPQRRVPEVIARARGAFLGVAVGDALGATTEFMSPLEIRAKFGVHRRIVGGGWLHLKPGKVTDDTEMSLCLARAILASGGWDLKAVADAFLAWMRGKPVDIGSTVRRGIRDYLLKGQLETPPNEWDAGNGAVMRMLPVAL
;
A
#
# COMPACT_ATOMS: atom_id res chain seq x y z
N MET A 1 31.01 22.83 -10.99
CA MET A 1 30.12 22.50 -9.87
C MET A 1 30.59 21.21 -9.24
N LEU A 2 31.08 21.24 -7.98
CA LEU A 2 31.53 20.04 -7.27
C LEU A 2 30.30 19.21 -6.87
N ALA A 3 30.32 17.91 -7.13
CA ALA A 3 29.28 17.01 -6.68
C ALA A 3 29.16 17.06 -5.13
N PRO A 4 27.97 17.08 -4.55
CA PRO A 4 27.80 17.09 -3.09
C PRO A 4 28.46 15.87 -2.47
N SER A 5 29.09 16.05 -1.28
CA SER A 5 29.77 14.96 -0.57
C SER A 5 28.78 13.85 -0.19
N PRO A 6 29.22 12.58 -0.11
CA PRO A 6 28.35 11.45 0.28
C PRO A 6 27.58 11.67 1.57
N GLN A 7 28.18 12.34 2.54
CA GLN A 7 27.58 12.63 3.86
C GLN A 7 26.40 13.60 3.82
N ARG A 8 26.30 14.47 2.80
CA ARG A 8 25.14 15.36 2.60
C ARG A 8 23.97 14.67 1.92
N ARG A 9 24.19 13.54 1.25
CA ARG A 9 23.13 12.81 0.52
C ARG A 9 22.23 11.98 1.42
N VAL A 10 22.76 11.43 2.52
CA VAL A 10 21.99 10.54 3.41
C VAL A 10 20.77 11.25 4.04
N PRO A 11 20.88 12.44 4.65
CA PRO A 11 19.72 13.15 5.18
C PRO A 11 18.67 13.48 4.11
N GLU A 12 19.12 13.80 2.89
CA GLU A 12 18.22 14.10 1.77
C GLU A 12 17.47 12.85 1.29
N VAL A 13 18.13 11.70 1.20
CA VAL A 13 17.49 10.41 0.85
C VAL A 13 16.45 10.03 1.90
N ILE A 14 16.80 10.16 3.18
CA ILE A 14 15.85 9.87 4.28
C ILE A 14 14.63 10.81 4.20
N ALA A 15 14.82 12.09 3.95
CA ALA A 15 13.72 13.04 3.81
C ALA A 15 12.81 12.68 2.63
N ARG A 16 13.39 12.29 1.49
CA ARG A 16 12.63 11.83 0.31
C ARG A 16 11.88 10.53 0.59
N ALA A 17 12.49 9.56 1.24
CA ALA A 17 11.86 8.31 1.62
C ALA A 17 10.67 8.55 2.55
N ARG A 18 10.84 9.40 3.58
CA ARG A 18 9.74 9.81 4.46
C ARG A 18 8.61 10.50 3.69
N GLY A 19 8.96 11.43 2.79
CA GLY A 19 7.99 12.11 1.93
C GLY A 19 7.22 11.13 1.05
N ALA A 20 7.87 10.12 0.49
CA ALA A 20 7.25 9.09 -0.33
C ALA A 20 6.25 8.24 0.47
N PHE A 21 6.62 7.76 1.68
CA PHE A 21 5.69 7.03 2.55
C PHE A 21 4.50 7.88 3.00
N LEU A 22 4.74 9.15 3.35
CA LEU A 22 3.65 10.07 3.67
C LEU A 22 2.75 10.32 2.46
N GLY A 23 3.34 10.40 1.25
CA GLY A 23 2.60 10.54 0.00
C GLY A 23 1.66 9.37 -0.26
N VAL A 24 2.12 8.12 -0.03
CA VAL A 24 1.27 6.92 -0.11
C VAL A 24 0.10 7.03 0.88
N ALA A 25 0.38 7.31 2.16
CA ALA A 25 -0.66 7.36 3.18
C ALA A 25 -1.68 8.51 2.96
N VAL A 26 -1.22 9.66 2.50
CA VAL A 26 -2.09 10.80 2.16
C VAL A 26 -2.93 10.49 0.92
N GLY A 27 -2.32 9.89 -0.11
CA GLY A 27 -3.00 9.48 -1.34
C GLY A 27 -4.09 8.44 -1.06
N ASP A 28 -3.76 7.41 -0.29
CA ASP A 28 -4.68 6.36 0.18
C ASP A 28 -5.87 6.96 0.95
N ALA A 29 -5.60 7.71 2.04
CA ALA A 29 -6.65 8.32 2.85
C ALA A 29 -7.53 9.33 2.08
N LEU A 30 -6.97 9.99 1.06
CA LEU A 30 -7.71 10.87 0.16
C LEU A 30 -8.55 10.06 -0.83
N GLY A 31 -7.95 9.08 -1.47
CA GLY A 31 -8.56 8.25 -2.52
C GLY A 31 -9.68 7.36 -2.02
N ALA A 32 -9.54 6.79 -0.82
CA ALA A 32 -10.54 5.91 -0.21
C ALA A 32 -11.95 6.51 -0.11
N THR A 33 -12.06 7.84 -0.03
CA THR A 33 -13.36 8.54 -0.05
C THR A 33 -14.09 8.40 -1.38
N THR A 34 -13.36 8.28 -2.48
CA THR A 34 -13.89 8.31 -3.85
C THR A 34 -13.73 6.98 -4.58
N GLU A 35 -13.22 5.97 -3.92
CA GLU A 35 -13.08 4.63 -4.48
C GLU A 35 -14.43 4.10 -5.00
N PHE A 36 -14.41 3.45 -6.16
CA PHE A 36 -15.58 3.00 -6.93
C PHE A 36 -16.55 4.09 -7.40
N MET A 37 -16.24 5.37 -7.20
CA MET A 37 -17.03 6.47 -7.77
C MET A 37 -16.57 6.79 -9.20
N SER A 38 -17.51 7.04 -10.08
CA SER A 38 -17.20 7.59 -11.41
C SER A 38 -16.71 9.05 -11.33
N PRO A 39 -15.96 9.53 -12.33
CA PRO A 39 -15.54 10.93 -12.36
C PRO A 39 -16.72 11.93 -12.29
N LEU A 40 -17.87 11.56 -12.82
CA LEU A 40 -19.09 12.39 -12.80
C LEU A 40 -19.64 12.50 -11.37
N GLU A 41 -19.71 11.40 -10.63
CA GLU A 41 -20.14 11.37 -9.23
C GLU A 41 -19.20 12.15 -8.33
N ILE A 42 -17.87 12.00 -8.51
CA ILE A 42 -16.88 12.77 -7.77
C ILE A 42 -17.07 14.26 -8.01
N ARG A 43 -17.22 14.66 -9.28
CA ARG A 43 -17.43 16.06 -9.64
C ARG A 43 -18.73 16.63 -9.07
N ALA A 44 -19.80 15.87 -9.12
CA ALA A 44 -21.10 16.29 -8.59
C ALA A 44 -21.08 16.46 -7.06
N LYS A 45 -20.38 15.56 -6.36
CA LYS A 45 -20.35 15.52 -4.90
C LYS A 45 -19.30 16.47 -4.29
N PHE A 46 -18.12 16.58 -4.90
CA PHE A 46 -16.96 17.28 -4.30
C PHE A 46 -16.43 18.43 -5.17
N GLY A 47 -16.83 18.53 -6.44
CA GLY A 47 -16.14 19.37 -7.42
C GLY A 47 -14.74 18.83 -7.68
N VAL A 48 -13.73 19.43 -7.05
CA VAL A 48 -12.36 18.91 -6.99
C VAL A 48 -12.14 18.36 -5.59
N HIS A 49 -11.95 17.04 -5.49
CA HIS A 49 -11.69 16.37 -4.21
C HIS A 49 -10.26 16.65 -3.72
N ARG A 50 -10.12 17.40 -2.63
CA ARG A 50 -8.82 17.86 -2.08
C ARG A 50 -8.70 17.69 -0.57
N ARG A 51 -9.70 17.12 0.09
CA ARG A 51 -9.76 17.06 1.56
C ARG A 51 -9.95 15.61 2.01
N ILE A 52 -9.19 15.19 2.98
CA ILE A 52 -9.35 13.87 3.62
C ILE A 52 -10.57 13.96 4.55
N VAL A 53 -11.72 13.57 4.05
CA VAL A 53 -13.02 13.68 4.77
C VAL A 53 -13.54 12.33 5.25
N GLY A 54 -12.87 11.23 4.85
CA GLY A 54 -13.35 9.89 5.16
C GLY A 54 -14.62 9.53 4.38
N GLY A 55 -15.40 8.59 4.89
CA GLY A 55 -16.59 8.06 4.19
C GLY A 55 -16.21 7.02 3.15
N GLY A 56 -16.69 7.21 1.92
CA GLY A 56 -16.54 6.21 0.87
C GLY A 56 -17.37 4.96 1.13
N TRP A 57 -17.18 3.93 0.32
CA TRP A 57 -17.91 2.67 0.46
C TRP A 57 -17.54 1.89 1.74
N LEU A 58 -16.34 2.12 2.29
CA LEU A 58 -15.86 1.55 3.55
C LEU A 58 -16.31 2.32 4.80
N HIS A 59 -17.00 3.46 4.64
CA HIS A 59 -17.44 4.32 5.75
C HIS A 59 -16.32 4.73 6.71
N LEU A 60 -15.15 5.08 6.17
CA LEU A 60 -13.95 5.37 6.94
C LEU A 60 -14.06 6.67 7.75
N LYS A 61 -13.36 6.69 8.89
CA LYS A 61 -13.10 7.96 9.59
C LYS A 61 -12.08 8.80 8.80
N PRO A 62 -12.15 10.15 8.85
CA PRO A 62 -11.14 11.01 8.24
C PRO A 62 -9.72 10.63 8.67
N GLY A 63 -8.83 10.46 7.70
CA GLY A 63 -7.43 10.09 7.94
C GLY A 63 -7.17 8.58 8.15
N LYS A 64 -8.19 7.74 8.12
CA LYS A 64 -7.99 6.28 8.11
C LYS A 64 -7.43 5.87 6.74
N VAL A 65 -6.39 5.08 6.77
CA VAL A 65 -5.73 4.45 5.61
C VAL A 65 -6.31 3.06 5.36
N THR A 66 -6.03 2.48 4.19
CA THR A 66 -6.50 1.16 3.76
C THR A 66 -5.35 0.19 3.52
N ASP A 67 -5.58 -0.88 2.77
CA ASP A 67 -4.58 -1.90 2.45
C ASP A 67 -3.37 -1.34 1.68
N ASP A 68 -3.51 -0.28 0.89
CA ASP A 68 -2.40 0.39 0.21
C ASP A 68 -1.28 0.76 1.18
N THR A 69 -1.60 1.51 2.22
CA THR A 69 -0.63 1.94 3.24
C THR A 69 -0.26 0.80 4.18
N GLU A 70 -1.24 0.03 4.66
CA GLU A 70 -1.01 -1.02 5.64
C GLU A 70 -0.09 -2.11 5.07
N MET A 71 -0.30 -2.57 3.83
CA MET A 71 0.56 -3.56 3.18
C MET A 71 1.93 -3.00 2.80
N SER A 72 2.02 -1.73 2.40
CA SER A 72 3.32 -1.06 2.21
C SER A 72 4.16 -1.09 3.49
N LEU A 73 3.56 -0.81 4.64
CA LEU A 73 4.23 -0.89 5.93
C LEU A 73 4.59 -2.32 6.34
N CYS A 74 3.73 -3.31 6.06
CA CYS A 74 4.04 -4.72 6.28
C CYS A 74 5.25 -5.16 5.49
N LEU A 75 5.31 -4.81 4.19
CA LEU A 75 6.40 -5.11 3.30
C LEU A 75 7.71 -4.47 3.76
N ALA A 76 7.68 -3.17 4.10
CA ALA A 76 8.84 -2.46 4.61
C ALA A 76 9.40 -3.12 5.89
N ARG A 77 8.52 -3.46 6.83
CA ARG A 77 8.92 -4.12 8.09
C ARG A 77 9.50 -5.51 7.86
N ALA A 78 8.95 -6.29 6.93
CA ALA A 78 9.47 -7.60 6.57
C ALA A 78 10.89 -7.49 5.98
N ILE A 79 11.12 -6.57 5.03
CA ILE A 79 12.44 -6.33 4.43
C ILE A 79 13.45 -5.91 5.51
N LEU A 80 13.08 -4.99 6.40
CA LEU A 80 13.98 -4.52 7.47
C LEU A 80 14.30 -5.63 8.47
N ALA A 81 13.31 -6.43 8.86
CA ALA A 81 13.50 -7.53 9.80
C ALA A 81 14.38 -8.65 9.25
N SER A 82 14.29 -8.93 7.95
CA SER A 82 15.09 -9.96 7.26
C SER A 82 16.49 -9.46 6.85
N GLY A 83 16.75 -8.15 6.98
CA GLY A 83 17.99 -7.56 6.47
C GLY A 83 18.10 -7.52 4.95
N GLY A 84 17.00 -7.72 4.22
CA GLY A 84 16.91 -7.76 2.77
C GLY A 84 15.63 -8.42 2.27
N TRP A 85 15.60 -8.78 0.99
CA TRP A 85 14.44 -9.42 0.37
C TRP A 85 14.32 -10.89 0.80
N ASP A 86 13.25 -11.21 1.51
CA ASP A 86 12.83 -12.57 1.86
C ASP A 86 11.34 -12.74 1.57
N LEU A 87 11.03 -13.49 0.51
CA LEU A 87 9.66 -13.68 0.03
C LEU A 87 8.78 -14.40 1.08
N LYS A 88 9.38 -15.32 1.84
CA LYS A 88 8.66 -16.03 2.91
C LYS A 88 8.32 -15.08 4.07
N ALA A 89 9.26 -14.26 4.50
CA ALA A 89 9.02 -13.25 5.55
C ALA A 89 7.94 -12.25 5.13
N VAL A 90 7.93 -11.84 3.85
CA VAL A 90 6.87 -10.98 3.29
C VAL A 90 5.52 -11.69 3.32
N ALA A 91 5.45 -12.96 2.90
CA ALA A 91 4.21 -13.73 2.92
C ALA A 91 3.68 -13.91 4.35
N ASP A 92 4.54 -14.21 5.31
CA ASP A 92 4.20 -14.31 6.73
C ASP A 92 3.66 -12.97 7.28
N ALA A 93 4.28 -11.85 6.93
CA ALA A 93 3.83 -10.53 7.34
C ALA A 93 2.45 -10.18 6.77
N PHE A 94 2.19 -10.50 5.50
CA PHE A 94 0.87 -10.30 4.89
C PHE A 94 -0.19 -11.22 5.49
N LEU A 95 0.16 -12.47 5.82
CA LEU A 95 -0.76 -13.38 6.51
C LEU A 95 -1.10 -12.87 7.91
N ALA A 96 -0.13 -12.37 8.67
CA ALA A 96 -0.36 -11.77 9.98
C ALA A 96 -1.27 -10.54 9.88
N TRP A 97 -1.03 -9.67 8.88
CA TRP A 97 -1.88 -8.52 8.61
C TRP A 97 -3.32 -8.92 8.27
N MET A 98 -3.53 -9.90 7.39
CA MET A 98 -4.86 -10.39 7.03
C MET A 98 -5.61 -10.96 8.24
N ARG A 99 -4.91 -11.67 9.15
CA ARG A 99 -5.48 -12.17 10.43
C ARG A 99 -5.92 -11.05 11.37
N GLY A 100 -5.30 -9.87 11.26
CA GLY A 100 -5.70 -8.66 11.98
C GLY A 100 -7.03 -8.06 11.54
N LYS A 101 -7.69 -8.63 10.53
CA LYS A 101 -8.97 -8.18 9.96
C LYS A 101 -8.89 -6.73 9.47
N PRO A 102 -8.07 -6.46 8.43
CA PRO A 102 -7.96 -5.13 7.86
C PRO A 102 -9.34 -4.62 7.38
N VAL A 103 -9.49 -3.30 7.32
CA VAL A 103 -10.74 -2.66 6.89
C VAL A 103 -11.04 -2.93 5.43
N ASP A 104 -9.99 -3.10 4.63
CA ASP A 104 -10.08 -3.48 3.22
C ASP A 104 -9.04 -4.52 2.85
N ILE A 105 -9.36 -5.33 1.85
CA ILE A 105 -8.45 -6.31 1.25
C ILE A 105 -8.98 -6.74 -0.12
N GLY A 106 -8.24 -6.43 -1.17
CA GLY A 106 -8.57 -6.80 -2.54
C GLY A 106 -8.69 -8.32 -2.74
N SER A 107 -9.56 -8.73 -3.65
CA SER A 107 -9.85 -10.15 -3.92
C SER A 107 -8.63 -10.97 -4.32
N THR A 108 -7.78 -10.44 -5.20
CA THR A 108 -6.51 -11.06 -5.63
C THR A 108 -5.53 -11.21 -4.48
N VAL A 109 -5.38 -10.17 -3.66
CA VAL A 109 -4.53 -10.19 -2.45
C VAL A 109 -5.01 -11.25 -1.47
N ARG A 110 -6.30 -11.26 -1.17
CA ARG A 110 -6.93 -12.26 -0.29
C ARG A 110 -6.71 -13.69 -0.79
N ARG A 111 -6.86 -13.91 -2.11
CA ARG A 111 -6.62 -15.22 -2.72
C ARG A 111 -5.15 -15.63 -2.56
N GLY A 112 -4.20 -14.78 -2.91
CA GLY A 112 -2.77 -15.09 -2.78
C GLY A 112 -2.36 -15.42 -1.35
N ILE A 113 -2.79 -14.64 -0.35
CA ILE A 113 -2.49 -14.91 1.06
C ILE A 113 -3.15 -16.21 1.53
N ARG A 114 -4.36 -16.52 1.07
CA ARG A 114 -5.02 -17.79 1.38
C ARG A 114 -4.31 -18.99 0.75
N ASP A 115 -3.83 -18.88 -0.49
CA ASP A 115 -3.07 -19.94 -1.16
C ASP A 115 -1.73 -20.17 -0.45
N TYR A 116 -1.07 -19.10 0.03
CA TYR A 116 0.08 -19.24 0.92
C TYR A 116 -0.27 -20.00 2.20
N LEU A 117 -1.33 -19.61 2.91
CA LEU A 117 -1.74 -20.26 4.15
C LEU A 117 -2.07 -21.75 3.98
N LEU A 118 -2.77 -22.10 2.90
CA LEU A 118 -3.29 -23.47 2.72
C LEU A 118 -2.32 -24.40 1.98
N LYS A 119 -1.48 -23.86 1.11
CA LYS A 119 -0.64 -24.65 0.19
C LYS A 119 0.85 -24.31 0.31
N GLY A 120 1.25 -23.30 1.11
CA GLY A 120 2.63 -22.79 1.15
C GLY A 120 3.05 -22.08 -0.14
N GLN A 121 2.11 -21.69 -0.99
CA GLN A 121 2.39 -21.13 -2.31
C GLN A 121 2.79 -19.65 -2.17
N LEU A 122 4.03 -19.32 -2.54
CA LEU A 122 4.57 -17.96 -2.44
C LEU A 122 4.26 -17.08 -3.65
N GLU A 123 3.89 -17.68 -4.77
CA GLU A 123 3.57 -16.99 -6.02
C GLU A 123 2.10 -17.22 -6.39
N THR A 124 1.42 -16.16 -6.79
CA THR A 124 0.04 -16.26 -7.30
C THR A 124 0.09 -16.60 -8.79
N PRO A 125 -0.51 -17.70 -9.25
CA PRO A 125 -0.56 -18.02 -10.67
C PRO A 125 -1.23 -16.90 -11.47
N PRO A 126 -0.76 -16.63 -12.70
CA PRO A 126 -1.42 -15.68 -13.59
C PRO A 126 -2.90 -16.03 -13.78
N ASN A 127 -3.74 -15.00 -13.80
CA ASN A 127 -5.17 -15.13 -14.04
C ASN A 127 -5.63 -13.91 -14.85
N GLU A 128 -6.28 -14.15 -15.97
CA GLU A 128 -6.76 -13.11 -16.89
C GLU A 128 -7.80 -12.15 -16.25
N TRP A 129 -8.42 -12.56 -15.15
CA TRP A 129 -9.40 -11.75 -14.40
C TRP A 129 -8.78 -10.87 -13.31
N ASP A 130 -7.46 -10.97 -13.09
CA ASP A 130 -6.74 -10.22 -12.07
C ASP A 130 -6.27 -8.87 -12.61
N ALA A 131 -7.14 -7.88 -12.64
CA ALA A 131 -6.85 -6.52 -13.07
C ALA A 131 -6.59 -5.53 -11.91
N GLY A 132 -6.50 -6.02 -10.67
CA GLY A 132 -6.27 -5.19 -9.50
C GLY A 132 -4.84 -4.65 -9.41
N ASN A 133 -4.69 -3.45 -8.81
CA ASN A 133 -3.40 -2.79 -8.61
C ASN A 133 -2.64 -3.26 -7.36
N GLY A 134 -3.11 -4.30 -6.66
CA GLY A 134 -2.61 -4.76 -5.37
C GLY A 134 -1.10 -5.02 -5.27
N ALA A 135 -0.42 -5.27 -6.40
CA ALA A 135 1.04 -5.35 -6.42
C ALA A 135 1.69 -3.96 -6.49
N VAL A 136 1.15 -3.06 -7.32
CA VAL A 136 1.71 -1.72 -7.56
C VAL A 136 1.56 -0.81 -6.34
N MET A 137 0.42 -0.83 -5.68
CA MET A 137 0.10 0.04 -4.54
C MET A 137 1.11 -0.06 -3.39
N ARG A 138 1.77 -1.23 -3.24
CA ARG A 138 2.72 -1.51 -2.15
C ARG A 138 4.18 -1.57 -2.56
N MET A 139 4.53 -1.14 -3.78
CA MET A 139 5.90 -1.25 -4.32
C MET A 139 6.91 -0.29 -3.71
N LEU A 140 6.48 0.77 -3.03
CA LEU A 140 7.38 1.80 -2.50
C LEU A 140 8.55 1.25 -1.66
N PRO A 141 8.35 0.30 -0.72
CA PRO A 141 9.46 -0.25 0.07
C PRO A 141 10.52 -0.98 -0.75
N VAL A 142 10.17 -1.49 -1.93
CA VAL A 142 11.11 -2.18 -2.83
C VAL A 142 11.93 -1.19 -3.65
N ALA A 143 11.41 0.03 -3.85
CA ALA A 143 12.07 1.09 -4.60
C ALA A 143 13.05 1.94 -3.75
N LEU A 144 13.04 1.79 -2.43
CA LEU A 144 13.88 2.54 -1.48
C LEU A 144 15.07 1.72 -0.99
#